data_8c46562febb930e1548c0c89f4281892
#
_entry.id   8c46562febb930e1548c0c89f4281892
#
_cell.length_a   1.000
_cell.length_b   1.000
_cell.length_c   1.000
_cell.angle_alpha   90.00
_cell.angle_beta   90.00
_cell.angle_gamma   90.00
#
_symmetry.space_group_name_H-M   'P 1'
#
loop_
_entity.id
_entity.type
_entity.pdbx_description
1 polymer ?
#
loop_
_entity_poly.entity_id
_entity_poly.type
_entity_poly.pdbx_seq_one_letter_code
_entity_poly.pdbx_strand_id
1 'polypeptide(L)'
;LPLPDTTRPIVDLFAAETGALLALTRYLLPDELDTAAPGITVRMEQELDARILTPYFTSHFWWMGNGAEPMCNWTSWCTQNVLLTVFLLPTTQQQRQVAVKQAAYSLDCFLKDYGADGCCNEGAQYYRHAGLTLWGCLEILSSIVPEAFSPLFHEPKIKNIAEYICNVHVEGPYYLNFGDCSPLAGRCGAREYRFGQAVGSDALQALAAADFRADADPDHLQNPDGSTHINLWYRLTTAFAEEEMMAYSAAPRHHLTVWYPSVGVYAARQGSWVLGAKFGSNGDSHNHNDTGSITVYKDGRPFLIDIGVESYTKKTFSPQRYEIWTMQSAWHNLPTFDGVQQLPGAEYAAREVCTEENSITGELAGAYPPIPGLTTYRRSVSVSEQGITLRDETDYPGTVDLTLLTEQKAAPTADGFAVGTLGGIRFDPAAVTAAVTAVPITDPRLRTAWPETIYKITLHFQRMLNLELY
;
A
#
# COMPACT_ATOMS: atom_id res chain seq x y z
N LEU A 1 -5.68 -22.71 21.14
CA LEU A 1 -4.94 -21.50 21.55
C LEU A 1 -5.03 -21.38 23.07
N PRO A 2 -3.94 -20.97 23.76
CA PRO A 2 -4.01 -20.67 25.19
C PRO A 2 -4.95 -19.48 25.42
N LEU A 3 -5.59 -19.45 26.59
CA LEU A 3 -6.41 -18.32 26.99
C LEU A 3 -5.51 -17.07 27.17
N PRO A 4 -6.05 -15.86 26.91
CA PRO A 4 -5.31 -14.63 27.16
C PRO A 4 -4.85 -14.55 28.63
N ASP A 5 -3.63 -14.09 28.84
CA ASP A 5 -3.13 -13.78 30.18
C ASP A 5 -3.68 -12.42 30.64
N THR A 6 -4.71 -12.45 31.46
CA THR A 6 -5.36 -11.23 31.98
C THR A 6 -4.51 -10.47 33.01
N THR A 7 -3.42 -11.07 33.50
CA THR A 7 -2.49 -10.41 34.43
C THR A 7 -1.46 -9.56 33.73
N ARG A 8 -1.30 -9.72 32.40
CA ARG A 8 -0.35 -8.97 31.56
C ARG A 8 -1.07 -8.44 30.33
N PRO A 9 -1.87 -7.38 30.44
CA PRO A 9 -2.55 -6.78 29.32
C PRO A 9 -1.55 -6.25 28.28
N ILE A 10 -1.83 -6.52 27.00
CA ILE A 10 -1.07 -6.07 25.84
C ILE A 10 -1.92 -5.09 25.07
N VAL A 11 -1.38 -3.92 24.76
CA VAL A 11 -2.02 -2.98 23.82
C VAL A 11 -1.47 -3.26 22.43
N ASP A 12 -2.25 -4.03 21.67
CA ASP A 12 -2.05 -4.32 20.26
C ASP A 12 -3.08 -3.57 19.40
N LEU A 13 -3.12 -3.84 18.08
CA LEU A 13 -4.06 -3.20 17.15
C LEU A 13 -5.50 -3.38 17.60
N PHE A 14 -5.91 -4.60 17.93
CA PHE A 14 -7.30 -4.92 18.30
C PHE A 14 -7.67 -4.34 19.66
N ALA A 15 -6.77 -4.39 20.64
CA ALA A 15 -6.99 -3.82 21.95
C ALA A 15 -7.14 -2.29 21.86
N ALA A 16 -6.24 -1.62 21.11
CA ALA A 16 -6.27 -0.17 20.91
C ALA A 16 -7.56 0.27 20.21
N GLU A 17 -7.95 -0.42 19.14
CA GLU A 17 -9.15 -0.09 18.36
C GLU A 17 -10.45 -0.36 19.12
N THR A 18 -10.52 -1.48 19.85
CA THR A 18 -11.64 -1.78 20.77
C THR A 18 -11.71 -0.73 21.87
N GLY A 19 -10.56 -0.30 22.40
CA GLY A 19 -10.49 0.77 23.39
C GLY A 19 -11.08 2.08 22.88
N ALA A 20 -10.68 2.51 21.69
CA ALA A 20 -11.20 3.71 21.04
C ALA A 20 -12.72 3.62 20.78
N LEU A 21 -13.20 2.47 20.28
CA LEU A 21 -14.62 2.22 20.05
C LEU A 21 -15.43 2.37 21.35
N LEU A 22 -15.01 1.70 22.41
CA LEU A 22 -15.72 1.74 23.70
C LEU A 22 -15.67 3.14 24.34
N ALA A 23 -14.50 3.81 24.29
CA ALA A 23 -14.35 5.16 24.81
C ALA A 23 -15.28 6.15 24.10
N LEU A 24 -15.34 6.07 22.76
CA LEU A 24 -16.20 6.93 21.95
C LEU A 24 -17.69 6.62 22.16
N THR A 25 -18.07 5.35 22.21
CA THR A 25 -19.45 4.93 22.50
C THR A 25 -19.90 5.44 23.87
N ARG A 26 -19.07 5.28 24.90
CA ARG A 26 -19.33 5.78 26.25
C ARG A 26 -19.44 7.31 26.26
N TYR A 27 -18.60 8.01 25.50
CA TYR A 27 -18.64 9.47 25.42
C TYR A 27 -19.92 10.00 24.76
N LEU A 28 -20.39 9.34 23.71
CA LEU A 28 -21.56 9.79 22.93
C LEU A 28 -22.91 9.40 23.55
N LEU A 29 -22.97 8.24 24.21
CA LEU A 29 -24.23 7.62 24.64
C LEU A 29 -24.22 7.22 26.13
N PRO A 30 -23.75 8.08 27.08
CA PRO A 30 -23.62 7.68 28.47
C PRO A 30 -24.97 7.35 29.14
N ASP A 31 -26.00 8.14 28.90
CA ASP A 31 -27.29 7.99 29.51
C ASP A 31 -28.05 6.79 28.93
N GLU A 32 -27.97 6.57 27.64
CA GLU A 32 -28.58 5.42 26.95
C GLU A 32 -27.96 4.10 27.42
N LEU A 33 -26.62 4.07 27.56
CA LEU A 33 -25.89 2.91 28.05
C LEU A 33 -26.29 2.58 29.50
N ASP A 34 -26.32 3.54 30.42
CA ASP A 34 -26.68 3.32 31.81
C ASP A 34 -28.20 3.07 31.99
N THR A 35 -29.04 3.55 31.06
CA THR A 35 -30.45 3.17 31.01
C THR A 35 -30.62 1.70 30.62
N ALA A 36 -29.86 1.24 29.62
CA ALA A 36 -29.92 -0.15 29.15
C ALA A 36 -29.30 -1.13 30.15
N ALA A 37 -28.21 -0.74 30.81
CA ALA A 37 -27.48 -1.56 31.78
C ALA A 37 -26.87 -0.66 32.88
N PRO A 38 -27.56 -0.47 34.02
CA PRO A 38 -27.08 0.41 35.08
C PRO A 38 -25.65 0.13 35.53
N GLY A 39 -24.77 1.17 35.50
CA GLY A 39 -23.36 1.11 35.86
C GLY A 39 -22.44 0.57 34.77
N ILE A 40 -22.90 0.37 33.54
CA ILE A 40 -22.09 -0.10 32.45
C ILE A 40 -21.01 0.92 32.05
N THR A 41 -21.32 2.22 32.09
CA THR A 41 -20.33 3.28 31.78
C THR A 41 -19.17 3.29 32.76
N VAL A 42 -19.44 3.09 34.05
CA VAL A 42 -18.40 2.96 35.09
C VAL A 42 -17.54 1.72 34.84
N ARG A 43 -18.16 0.60 34.47
CA ARG A 43 -17.44 -0.61 34.15
C ARG A 43 -16.57 -0.44 32.90
N MET A 44 -17.06 0.22 31.84
CA MET A 44 -16.29 0.53 30.66
C MET A 44 -15.04 1.36 31.00
N GLU A 45 -15.18 2.39 31.84
CA GLU A 45 -14.02 3.18 32.29
C GLU A 45 -12.99 2.32 33.04
N GLN A 46 -13.42 1.46 33.95
CA GLN A 46 -12.55 0.58 34.72
C GLN A 46 -11.79 -0.41 33.82
N GLU A 47 -12.50 -1.04 32.86
CA GLU A 47 -11.87 -1.98 31.92
C GLU A 47 -10.91 -1.27 30.97
N LEU A 48 -11.25 -0.08 30.47
CA LEU A 48 -10.39 0.72 29.62
C LEU A 48 -9.15 1.24 30.36
N ASP A 49 -9.31 1.65 31.61
CA ASP A 49 -8.16 2.01 32.43
C ASP A 49 -7.23 0.80 32.66
N ALA A 50 -7.79 -0.33 33.07
CA ALA A 50 -7.00 -1.52 33.39
C ALA A 50 -6.31 -2.14 32.15
N ARG A 51 -6.94 -2.09 30.97
CA ARG A 51 -6.48 -2.80 29.77
C ARG A 51 -5.76 -1.93 28.75
N ILE A 52 -6.02 -0.62 28.73
CA ILE A 52 -5.45 0.31 27.76
C ILE A 52 -4.61 1.38 28.46
N LEU A 53 -5.20 2.20 29.35
CA LEU A 53 -4.53 3.38 29.89
C LEU A 53 -3.38 2.99 30.83
N THR A 54 -3.65 2.17 31.84
CA THR A 54 -2.60 1.74 32.77
C THR A 54 -1.44 1.03 32.07
N PRO A 55 -1.64 0.05 31.16
CA PRO A 55 -0.55 -0.54 30.38
C PRO A 55 0.19 0.48 29.51
N TYR A 56 -0.51 1.38 28.85
CA TYR A 56 0.09 2.42 28.01
C TYR A 56 1.02 3.35 28.80
N PHE A 57 0.64 3.73 30.03
CA PHE A 57 1.43 4.63 30.86
C PHE A 57 2.55 3.94 31.67
N THR A 58 2.48 2.60 31.83
CA THR A 58 3.42 1.87 32.70
C THR A 58 4.32 0.89 31.96
N SER A 59 4.01 0.58 30.70
CA SER A 59 4.78 -0.36 29.87
C SER A 59 5.23 0.32 28.57
N HIS A 60 6.29 -0.21 27.99
CA HIS A 60 6.75 0.20 26.68
C HIS A 60 6.50 -0.93 25.69
N PHE A 61 5.63 -0.69 24.74
CA PHE A 61 5.34 -1.63 23.63
C PHE A 61 6.27 -1.35 22.47
N TRP A 62 6.65 -2.37 21.71
CA TRP A 62 7.58 -2.23 20.59
C TRP A 62 7.12 -1.18 19.56
N TRP A 63 5.83 -1.09 19.30
CA TRP A 63 5.25 -0.12 18.37
C TRP A 63 5.34 1.34 18.84
N MET A 64 5.66 1.58 20.09
CA MET A 64 5.93 2.94 20.58
C MET A 64 7.26 3.49 20.09
N GLY A 65 8.12 2.63 19.56
CA GLY A 65 9.44 2.99 19.06
C GLY A 65 10.51 3.19 20.12
N ASN A 66 11.74 2.98 19.75
CA ASN A 66 12.93 3.19 20.61
C ASN A 66 13.97 4.11 19.95
N GLY A 67 13.62 4.71 18.79
CA GLY A 67 14.49 5.59 18.01
C GLY A 67 15.54 4.88 17.16
N ALA A 68 15.78 3.57 17.38
CA ALA A 68 16.78 2.79 16.66
C ALA A 68 16.15 1.90 15.58
N GLU A 69 15.12 1.15 15.93
CA GLU A 69 14.46 0.21 15.03
C GLU A 69 13.48 0.91 14.10
N PRO A 70 13.34 0.44 12.83
CA PRO A 70 12.30 0.92 11.93
C PRO A 70 10.91 0.61 12.46
N MET A 71 9.99 1.56 12.28
CA MET A 71 8.59 1.41 12.68
C MET A 71 7.71 1.11 11.46
N CYS A 72 6.59 0.43 11.70
CA CYS A 72 5.57 0.16 10.69
C CYS A 72 4.23 0.81 11.05
N ASN A 73 3.18 0.51 10.30
CA ASN A 73 1.83 1.04 10.48
C ASN A 73 1.26 0.88 11.90
N TRP A 74 1.69 -0.13 12.67
CA TRP A 74 1.25 -0.32 14.05
C TRP A 74 1.47 0.92 14.91
N THR A 75 2.56 1.64 14.68
CA THR A 75 2.90 2.84 15.47
C THR A 75 1.84 3.91 15.36
N SER A 76 1.49 4.33 14.16
CA SER A 76 0.45 5.36 13.96
C SER A 76 -0.94 4.83 14.29
N TRP A 77 -1.24 3.58 13.96
CA TRP A 77 -2.55 2.97 14.21
C TRP A 77 -2.84 2.80 15.70
N CYS A 78 -1.95 2.19 16.48
CA CYS A 78 -2.12 2.08 17.94
C CYS A 78 -2.14 3.47 18.60
N THR A 79 -1.24 4.38 18.20
CA THR A 79 -1.17 5.73 18.77
C THR A 79 -2.47 6.50 18.57
N GLN A 80 -3.05 6.50 17.37
CA GLN A 80 -4.33 7.15 17.08
C GLN A 80 -5.44 6.66 18.05
N ASN A 81 -5.59 5.35 18.16
CA ASN A 81 -6.67 4.75 18.94
C ASN A 81 -6.47 4.93 20.46
N VAL A 82 -5.21 4.88 20.92
CA VAL A 82 -4.90 5.18 22.33
C VAL A 82 -5.15 6.65 22.64
N LEU A 83 -4.81 7.59 21.74
CA LEU A 83 -5.13 9.01 21.92
C LEU A 83 -6.64 9.24 22.05
N LEU A 84 -7.46 8.62 21.19
CA LEU A 84 -8.92 8.67 21.34
C LEU A 84 -9.35 8.18 22.71
N THR A 85 -8.82 7.05 23.18
CA THR A 85 -9.15 6.49 24.49
C THR A 85 -8.76 7.46 25.62
N VAL A 86 -7.54 8.04 25.57
CA VAL A 86 -7.05 8.99 26.59
C VAL A 86 -7.91 10.24 26.66
N PHE A 87 -8.29 10.83 25.51
CA PHE A 87 -8.95 12.14 25.51
C PHE A 87 -10.48 12.05 25.66
N LEU A 88 -11.08 10.89 25.42
CA LEU A 88 -12.52 10.66 25.60
C LEU A 88 -12.88 10.15 26.99
N LEU A 89 -11.90 9.68 27.78
CA LEU A 89 -12.09 9.26 29.16
C LEU A 89 -11.72 10.38 30.14
N PRO A 90 -12.21 10.28 31.41
CA PRO A 90 -11.90 11.26 32.47
C PRO A 90 -10.46 11.10 33.00
N THR A 91 -9.48 11.30 32.14
CA THR A 91 -8.05 11.24 32.48
C THR A 91 -7.56 12.52 33.14
N THR A 92 -6.52 12.41 33.97
CA THR A 92 -5.89 13.57 34.60
C THR A 92 -5.08 14.40 33.60
N GLN A 93 -4.87 15.68 33.93
CA GLN A 93 -4.01 16.55 33.10
C GLN A 93 -2.60 15.97 32.92
N GLN A 94 -2.03 15.35 33.94
CA GLN A 94 -0.73 14.71 33.87
C GLN A 94 -0.73 13.55 32.88
N GLN A 95 -1.74 12.68 32.91
CA GLN A 95 -1.89 11.58 31.95
C GLN A 95 -1.99 12.11 30.51
N ARG A 96 -2.80 13.14 30.28
CA ARG A 96 -2.92 13.78 28.96
C ARG A 96 -1.59 14.35 28.46
N GLN A 97 -0.83 15.03 29.31
CA GLN A 97 0.50 15.55 28.95
C GLN A 97 1.50 14.43 28.62
N VAL A 98 1.48 13.33 29.38
CA VAL A 98 2.33 12.16 29.10
C VAL A 98 1.92 11.52 27.78
N ALA A 99 0.62 11.37 27.52
CA ALA A 99 0.12 10.82 26.27
C ALA A 99 0.53 11.63 25.04
N VAL A 100 0.40 12.97 25.08
CA VAL A 100 0.85 13.85 23.98
C VAL A 100 2.35 13.68 23.73
N LYS A 101 3.18 13.67 24.78
CA LYS A 101 4.64 13.51 24.65
C LYS A 101 5.02 12.14 24.07
N GLN A 102 4.38 11.08 24.57
CA GLN A 102 4.63 9.72 24.08
C GLN A 102 4.17 9.56 22.63
N ALA A 103 3.00 10.10 22.28
CA ALA A 103 2.49 10.07 20.92
C ALA A 103 3.42 10.81 19.95
N ALA A 104 3.87 12.02 20.30
CA ALA A 104 4.82 12.78 19.50
C ALA A 104 6.12 11.98 19.27
N TYR A 105 6.68 11.40 20.34
CA TYR A 105 7.87 10.56 20.22
C TYR A 105 7.66 9.32 19.33
N SER A 106 6.54 8.63 19.48
CA SER A 106 6.21 7.47 18.66
C SER A 106 6.06 7.84 17.17
N LEU A 107 5.41 8.98 16.90
CA LEU A 107 5.27 9.49 15.53
C LEU A 107 6.60 9.95 14.94
N ASP A 108 7.50 10.54 15.73
CA ASP A 108 8.86 10.86 15.29
C ASP A 108 9.63 9.59 14.91
N CYS A 109 9.52 8.51 15.71
CA CYS A 109 10.10 7.21 15.38
C CYS A 109 9.53 6.64 14.08
N PHE A 110 8.22 6.73 13.87
CA PHE A 110 7.55 6.28 12.65
C PHE A 110 7.98 7.10 11.42
N LEU A 111 8.00 8.41 11.55
CA LEU A 111 8.35 9.31 10.46
C LEU A 111 9.85 9.31 10.15
N LYS A 112 10.72 8.91 11.08
CA LYS A 112 12.17 8.88 10.88
C LYS A 112 12.55 8.08 9.62
N ASP A 113 11.95 6.91 9.46
CA ASP A 113 12.28 5.98 8.38
C ASP A 113 11.27 6.04 7.20
N TYR A 114 10.20 6.80 7.34
CA TYR A 114 9.28 7.08 6.24
C TYR A 114 9.96 8.02 5.24
N GLY A 115 9.94 7.71 3.95
CA GLY A 115 10.58 8.55 2.93
C GLY A 115 10.08 10.00 2.92
N ALA A 116 10.96 10.95 2.65
CA ALA A 116 10.57 12.37 2.47
C ALA A 116 9.64 12.56 1.26
N ASP A 117 9.70 11.64 0.31
CA ASP A 117 8.82 11.58 -0.87
C ASP A 117 7.39 11.13 -0.55
N GLY A 118 7.15 10.59 0.65
CA GLY A 118 5.84 10.19 1.13
C GLY A 118 5.35 8.82 0.65
N CYS A 119 6.21 8.02 0.01
CA CYS A 119 5.82 6.69 -0.44
C CYS A 119 5.49 5.76 0.74
N CYS A 120 4.35 5.11 0.68
CA CYS A 120 4.04 4.00 1.58
C CYS A 120 4.72 2.73 1.06
N ASN A 121 5.76 2.26 1.75
CA ASN A 121 6.51 1.07 1.37
C ASN A 121 5.71 -0.23 1.43
N GLU A 122 4.56 -0.20 2.11
CA GLU A 122 3.62 -1.32 2.21
C GLU A 122 2.52 -1.27 1.12
N GLY A 123 2.54 -0.26 0.24
CA GLY A 123 1.61 -0.09 -0.87
C GLY A 123 0.30 0.62 -0.53
N ALA A 124 -0.56 0.79 -1.55
CA ALA A 124 -1.80 1.55 -1.48
C ALA A 124 -2.79 1.01 -0.43
N GLN A 125 -2.86 -0.31 -0.26
CA GLN A 125 -3.77 -0.93 0.69
C GLN A 125 -3.40 -0.58 2.14
N TYR A 126 -2.10 -0.62 2.47
CA TYR A 126 -1.60 -0.31 3.81
C TYR A 126 -1.48 1.21 4.10
N TYR A 127 -1.53 2.05 3.08
CA TYR A 127 -1.60 3.50 3.26
C TYR A 127 -2.70 3.92 4.25
N ARG A 128 -3.83 3.21 4.25
CA ARG A 128 -4.96 3.49 5.15
C ARG A 128 -4.66 3.20 6.62
N HIS A 129 -3.68 2.37 6.88
CA HIS A 129 -3.22 1.99 8.22
C HIS A 129 -1.92 2.69 8.62
N ALA A 130 -1.26 3.38 7.67
CA ALA A 130 -0.04 4.15 7.87
C ALA A 130 -0.31 5.65 7.72
N GLY A 131 -0.52 6.13 6.49
CA GLY A 131 -0.73 7.55 6.19
C GLY A 131 -2.01 8.13 6.80
N LEU A 132 -3.14 7.42 6.72
CA LEU A 132 -4.40 7.92 7.28
C LEU A 132 -4.48 7.81 8.80
N THR A 133 -3.81 6.86 9.43
CA THR A 133 -3.72 6.82 10.89
C THR A 133 -2.74 7.85 11.42
N LEU A 134 -1.69 8.20 10.66
CA LEU A 134 -0.85 9.37 10.94
C LEU A 134 -1.68 10.66 10.90
N TRP A 135 -2.49 10.86 9.84
CA TRP A 135 -3.44 11.98 9.79
C TRP A 135 -4.31 12.01 11.04
N GLY A 136 -4.88 10.86 11.41
CA GLY A 136 -5.73 10.77 12.60
C GLY A 136 -5.01 11.15 13.89
N CYS A 137 -3.75 10.76 14.07
CA CYS A 137 -2.94 11.22 15.19
C CYS A 137 -2.76 12.75 15.17
N LEU A 138 -2.39 13.31 14.02
CA LEU A 138 -2.16 14.75 13.86
C LEU A 138 -3.45 15.55 14.06
N GLU A 139 -4.59 15.05 13.58
CA GLU A 139 -5.91 15.69 13.77
C GLU A 139 -6.28 15.77 15.26
N ILE A 140 -6.14 14.66 16.00
CA ILE A 140 -6.38 14.63 17.42
C ILE A 140 -5.42 15.56 18.17
N LEU A 141 -4.12 15.47 17.89
CA LEU A 141 -3.09 16.29 18.54
C LEU A 141 -3.26 17.78 18.24
N SER A 142 -3.65 18.12 17.00
CA SER A 142 -3.93 19.51 16.59
C SER A 142 -5.16 20.08 17.28
N SER A 143 -6.16 19.25 17.57
CA SER A 143 -7.33 19.69 18.35
C SER A 143 -7.00 19.95 19.83
N ILE A 144 -5.93 19.37 20.37
CA ILE A 144 -5.53 19.48 21.78
C ILE A 144 -4.44 20.56 21.97
N VAL A 145 -3.44 20.61 21.08
CA VAL A 145 -2.31 21.54 21.13
C VAL A 145 -2.08 22.11 19.72
N PRO A 146 -3.01 22.98 19.24
CA PRO A 146 -3.00 23.43 17.86
C PRO A 146 -1.71 24.18 17.46
N GLU A 147 -1.13 24.95 18.38
CA GLU A 147 0.09 25.71 18.14
C GLU A 147 1.32 24.82 17.85
N ALA A 148 1.32 23.58 18.35
CA ALA A 148 2.43 22.65 18.15
C ALA A 148 2.20 21.73 16.94
N PHE A 149 0.96 21.27 16.68
CA PHE A 149 0.71 20.22 15.72
C PHE A 149 0.03 20.66 14.42
N SER A 150 -0.79 21.74 14.43
CA SER A 150 -1.41 22.22 13.19
C SER A 150 -0.39 22.66 12.12
N PRO A 151 0.76 23.27 12.46
CA PRO A 151 1.77 23.61 11.46
C PRO A 151 2.34 22.41 10.71
N LEU A 152 2.30 21.19 11.30
CA LEU A 152 2.84 19.98 10.69
C LEU A 152 2.11 19.59 9.39
N PHE A 153 0.83 19.95 9.25
CA PHE A 153 0.09 19.75 8.01
C PHE A 153 0.66 20.52 6.80
N HIS A 154 1.47 21.54 7.05
CA HIS A 154 2.16 22.31 6.00
C HIS A 154 3.56 21.78 5.67
N GLU A 155 4.04 20.75 6.40
CA GLU A 155 5.31 20.13 6.11
C GLU A 155 5.25 19.33 4.78
N PRO A 156 6.22 19.52 3.86
CA PRO A 156 6.20 18.85 2.55
C PRO A 156 6.08 17.34 2.67
N LYS A 157 6.74 16.73 3.65
CA LYS A 157 6.68 15.29 3.89
C LYS A 157 5.26 14.81 4.23
N ILE A 158 4.53 15.55 5.06
CA ILE A 158 3.15 15.20 5.44
C ILE A 158 2.22 15.33 4.23
N LYS A 159 2.39 16.37 3.42
CA LYS A 159 1.66 16.53 2.16
C LYS A 159 1.97 15.41 1.17
N ASN A 160 3.25 15.04 1.01
CA ASN A 160 3.65 13.94 0.13
C ASN A 160 3.05 12.60 0.58
N ILE A 161 3.02 12.33 1.91
CA ILE A 161 2.34 11.16 2.46
C ILE A 161 0.84 11.19 2.11
N ALA A 162 0.17 12.34 2.28
CA ALA A 162 -1.24 12.48 1.95
C ALA A 162 -1.53 12.19 0.47
N GLU A 163 -0.72 12.72 -0.44
CA GLU A 163 -0.91 12.62 -1.90
C GLU A 163 -0.45 11.28 -2.50
N TYR A 164 0.26 10.43 -1.74
CA TYR A 164 0.72 9.13 -2.23
C TYR A 164 -0.40 8.31 -2.88
N ILE A 165 -1.57 8.24 -2.23
CA ILE A 165 -2.68 7.44 -2.73
C ILE A 165 -3.21 7.93 -4.10
N CYS A 166 -3.21 9.25 -4.33
CA CYS A 166 -3.56 9.84 -5.63
C CYS A 166 -2.58 9.45 -6.73
N ASN A 167 -1.30 9.38 -6.38
CA ASN A 167 -0.22 9.14 -7.32
C ASN A 167 -0.16 7.69 -7.79
N VAL A 168 -0.56 6.74 -6.93
CA VAL A 168 -0.63 5.31 -7.27
C VAL A 168 -2.03 4.85 -7.69
N HIS A 169 -3.06 5.69 -7.59
CA HIS A 169 -4.39 5.43 -8.13
C HIS A 169 -4.35 5.38 -9.66
N VAL A 170 -4.99 4.39 -10.26
CA VAL A 170 -5.09 4.23 -11.72
C VAL A 170 -6.43 4.77 -12.21
N GLU A 171 -7.50 4.04 -11.94
CA GLU A 171 -8.87 4.42 -12.25
C GLU A 171 -9.86 3.52 -11.51
N GLY A 172 -10.97 4.08 -11.03
CA GLY A 172 -11.99 3.35 -10.28
C GLY A 172 -11.38 2.67 -9.05
N PRO A 173 -11.50 1.33 -8.89
CA PRO A 173 -10.95 0.64 -7.72
C PRO A 173 -9.47 0.26 -7.88
N TYR A 174 -8.82 0.53 -9.02
CA TYR A 174 -7.49 0.05 -9.33
C TYR A 174 -6.38 1.00 -8.89
N TYR A 175 -5.33 0.40 -8.34
CA TYR A 175 -4.10 1.06 -7.91
C TYR A 175 -2.88 0.31 -8.44
N LEU A 176 -1.77 1.01 -8.64
CA LEU A 176 -0.47 0.37 -8.84
C LEU A 176 -0.14 -0.43 -7.57
N ASN A 177 0.15 -1.70 -7.74
CA ASN A 177 0.43 -2.60 -6.63
C ASN A 177 1.78 -3.31 -6.80
N PHE A 178 2.50 -3.41 -5.69
CA PHE A 178 3.74 -4.14 -5.52
C PHE A 178 3.74 -4.77 -4.13
N GLY A 179 4.49 -5.86 -3.94
CA GLY A 179 4.52 -6.59 -2.66
C GLY A 179 3.14 -7.14 -2.26
N ASP A 180 2.82 -7.10 -0.98
CA ASP A 180 1.56 -7.64 -0.44
C ASP A 180 0.32 -6.79 -0.77
N CYS A 181 0.43 -5.83 -1.67
CA CYS A 181 -0.67 -4.97 -2.04
C CYS A 181 -1.58 -5.62 -3.10
N SER A 182 -2.89 -5.55 -2.91
CA SER A 182 -3.86 -5.86 -3.95
C SER A 182 -3.98 -4.69 -4.94
N PRO A 183 -4.23 -4.95 -6.24
CA PRO A 183 -4.58 -3.89 -7.18
C PRO A 183 -5.92 -3.23 -6.84
N LEU A 184 -6.79 -3.91 -6.10
CA LEU A 184 -8.03 -3.36 -5.55
C LEU A 184 -7.79 -2.94 -4.10
N ALA A 185 -7.24 -1.74 -3.89
CA ALA A 185 -6.91 -1.23 -2.57
C ALA A 185 -8.07 -0.47 -1.89
N GLY A 186 -9.28 -0.59 -2.41
CA GLY A 186 -10.48 0.07 -1.90
C GLY A 186 -10.65 1.51 -2.42
N ARG A 187 -11.73 2.18 -2.01
CA ARG A 187 -12.04 3.56 -2.41
C ARG A 187 -11.55 4.55 -1.35
N CYS A 188 -11.18 5.73 -1.78
CA CYS A 188 -10.95 6.88 -0.91
C CYS A 188 -12.29 7.41 -0.35
N GLY A 189 -12.22 8.00 0.84
CA GLY A 189 -13.41 8.51 1.51
C GLY A 189 -13.11 9.72 2.41
N ALA A 190 -13.89 9.84 3.48
CA ALA A 190 -13.85 11.02 4.34
C ALA A 190 -12.50 11.30 5.01
N ARG A 191 -11.73 10.28 5.35
CA ARG A 191 -10.41 10.46 5.97
C ARG A 191 -9.42 11.08 4.97
N GLU A 192 -9.38 10.58 3.75
CA GLU A 192 -8.58 11.13 2.66
C GLU A 192 -9.04 12.55 2.32
N TYR A 193 -10.35 12.79 2.28
CA TYR A 193 -10.90 14.12 2.03
C TYR A 193 -10.44 15.13 3.08
N ARG A 194 -10.58 14.80 4.38
CA ARG A 194 -10.14 15.65 5.49
C ARG A 194 -8.62 15.82 5.52
N PHE A 195 -7.87 14.77 5.21
CA PHE A 195 -6.41 14.89 5.09
C PHE A 195 -6.04 15.85 3.94
N GLY A 196 -6.72 15.73 2.79
CA GLY A 196 -6.57 16.66 1.67
C GLY A 196 -6.85 18.12 2.05
N GLN A 197 -7.90 18.37 2.83
CA GLN A 197 -8.19 19.69 3.37
C GLN A 197 -7.07 20.21 4.27
N ALA A 198 -6.60 19.38 5.21
CA ALA A 198 -5.58 19.76 6.17
C ALA A 198 -4.24 20.11 5.51
N VAL A 199 -3.82 19.39 4.46
CA VAL A 199 -2.55 19.66 3.74
C VAL A 199 -2.70 20.57 2.52
N GLY A 200 -3.92 21.03 2.21
CA GLY A 200 -4.19 21.86 1.03
C GLY A 200 -3.96 21.12 -0.29
N SER A 201 -4.44 19.86 -0.39
CA SER A 201 -4.40 19.03 -1.60
C SER A 201 -5.77 18.92 -2.25
N ASP A 202 -6.00 19.71 -3.32
CA ASP A 202 -7.21 19.61 -4.14
C ASP A 202 -7.31 18.24 -4.86
N ALA A 203 -6.16 17.66 -5.22
CA ALA A 203 -6.11 16.35 -5.89
C ALA A 203 -6.67 15.25 -4.98
N LEU A 204 -6.27 15.23 -3.71
CA LEU A 204 -6.74 14.25 -2.74
C LEU A 204 -8.23 14.45 -2.41
N GLN A 205 -8.67 15.69 -2.22
CA GLN A 205 -10.08 16.01 -2.02
C GLN A 205 -10.94 15.58 -3.21
N ALA A 206 -10.48 15.85 -4.45
CA ALA A 206 -11.20 15.49 -5.66
C ALA A 206 -11.32 13.96 -5.83
N LEU A 207 -10.24 13.21 -5.59
CA LEU A 207 -10.26 11.75 -5.63
C LEU A 207 -11.22 11.18 -4.59
N ALA A 208 -11.09 11.61 -3.34
CA ALA A 208 -11.92 11.14 -2.24
C ALA A 208 -13.41 11.43 -2.47
N ALA A 209 -13.76 12.63 -2.93
CA ALA A 209 -15.13 13.01 -3.23
C ALA A 209 -15.69 12.25 -4.43
N ALA A 210 -14.89 11.99 -5.47
CA ALA A 210 -15.31 11.21 -6.64
C ALA A 210 -15.56 9.74 -6.26
N ASP A 211 -14.66 9.13 -5.51
CA ASP A 211 -14.79 7.77 -5.01
C ASP A 211 -16.00 7.60 -4.09
N PHE A 212 -16.23 8.56 -3.19
CA PHE A 212 -17.38 8.58 -2.30
C PHE A 212 -18.71 8.60 -3.09
N ARG A 213 -18.82 9.46 -4.12
CA ARG A 213 -20.03 9.50 -4.98
C ARG A 213 -20.20 8.26 -5.85
N ALA A 214 -19.12 7.58 -6.18
CA ALA A 214 -19.13 6.34 -6.97
C ALA A 214 -19.33 5.08 -6.10
N ASP A 215 -19.39 5.21 -4.77
CA ASP A 215 -19.65 4.11 -3.87
C ASP A 215 -21.07 3.58 -4.09
N ALA A 216 -21.17 2.24 -4.21
CA ALA A 216 -22.46 1.58 -4.35
C ALA A 216 -23.21 1.40 -3.02
N ASP A 217 -22.54 1.61 -1.89
CA ASP A 217 -23.15 1.54 -0.56
C ASP A 217 -23.93 2.84 -0.29
N PRO A 218 -25.25 2.80 -0.20
CA PRO A 218 -26.07 3.99 0.03
C PRO A 218 -25.78 4.64 1.39
N ASP A 219 -25.26 3.89 2.35
CA ASP A 219 -24.90 4.40 3.67
C ASP A 219 -23.42 4.78 3.78
N HIS A 220 -22.61 4.57 2.72
CA HIS A 220 -21.16 4.80 2.66
C HIS A 220 -20.40 4.19 3.86
N LEU A 221 -20.94 3.10 4.40
CA LEU A 221 -20.44 2.47 5.63
C LEU A 221 -19.54 1.26 5.35
N GLN A 222 -19.59 0.70 4.13
CA GLN A 222 -18.79 -0.45 3.76
C GLN A 222 -17.47 0.01 3.14
N ASN A 223 -16.39 -0.51 3.70
CA ASN A 223 -15.08 -0.41 3.09
C ASN A 223 -14.58 -1.82 2.76
N PRO A 224 -14.10 -2.07 1.52
CA PRO A 224 -13.66 -3.39 1.07
C PRO A 224 -12.58 -4.04 1.94
N ASP A 225 -11.77 -3.25 2.65
CA ASP A 225 -10.70 -3.78 3.50
C ASP A 225 -11.17 -4.28 4.87
N GLY A 226 -12.44 -4.09 5.22
CA GLY A 226 -13.05 -4.57 6.46
C GLY A 226 -12.54 -3.91 7.75
N SER A 227 -11.42 -3.20 7.71
CA SER A 227 -10.75 -2.64 8.90
C SER A 227 -11.47 -1.41 9.47
N THR A 228 -12.25 -0.71 8.65
CA THR A 228 -12.98 0.49 9.06
C THR A 228 -14.33 0.19 9.71
N HIS A 229 -14.82 -1.05 9.63
CA HIS A 229 -16.13 -1.41 10.12
C HIS A 229 -16.29 -1.26 11.63
N ILE A 230 -15.24 -1.47 12.39
CA ILE A 230 -15.26 -1.41 13.85
C ILE A 230 -14.88 -0.03 14.40
N ASN A 231 -14.27 0.84 13.62
CA ASN A 231 -13.83 2.16 14.08
C ASN A 231 -14.94 3.20 13.93
N LEU A 232 -15.65 3.45 15.02
CA LEU A 232 -16.76 4.41 15.05
C LEU A 232 -16.32 5.84 14.68
N TRP A 233 -15.09 6.25 15.01
CA TRP A 233 -14.59 7.59 14.65
C TRP A 233 -14.53 7.79 13.13
N TYR A 234 -14.13 6.77 12.37
CA TYR A 234 -14.12 6.86 10.91
C TYR A 234 -15.52 7.02 10.33
N ARG A 235 -16.51 6.32 10.90
CA ARG A 235 -17.93 6.47 10.49
C ARG A 235 -18.46 7.86 10.78
N LEU A 236 -18.15 8.42 11.96
CA LEU A 236 -18.52 9.79 12.31
C LEU A 236 -17.83 10.81 11.39
N THR A 237 -16.54 10.59 11.07
CA THR A 237 -15.82 11.42 10.09
C THR A 237 -16.56 11.40 8.75
N THR A 238 -17.01 10.24 8.30
CA THR A 238 -17.81 10.12 7.06
C THR A 238 -19.11 10.90 7.15
N ALA A 239 -19.90 10.71 8.22
CA ALA A 239 -21.17 11.41 8.41
C ALA A 239 -21.02 12.94 8.44
N PHE A 240 -19.93 13.44 9.04
CA PHE A 240 -19.66 14.89 9.10
C PHE A 240 -19.03 15.48 7.83
N ALA A 241 -18.49 14.65 6.94
CA ALA A 241 -17.87 15.09 5.69
C ALA A 241 -18.79 14.87 4.46
N GLU A 242 -19.88 14.12 4.60
CA GLU A 242 -20.74 13.69 3.51
C GLU A 242 -21.23 14.84 2.64
N GLU A 243 -21.86 15.86 3.23
CA GLU A 243 -22.41 17.01 2.51
C GLU A 243 -21.32 17.74 1.69
N GLU A 244 -20.14 17.93 2.30
CA GLU A 244 -19.01 18.59 1.63
C GLU A 244 -18.49 17.74 0.46
N MET A 245 -18.32 16.42 0.66
CA MET A 245 -17.84 15.50 -0.38
C MET A 245 -18.84 15.38 -1.53
N MET A 246 -20.13 15.34 -1.24
CA MET A 246 -21.18 15.32 -2.25
C MET A 246 -21.20 16.60 -3.08
N ALA A 247 -20.94 17.75 -2.46
CA ALA A 247 -20.91 19.05 -3.12
C ALA A 247 -19.58 19.32 -3.87
N TYR A 248 -18.49 18.60 -3.56
CA TYR A 248 -17.18 18.83 -4.15
C TYR A 248 -17.12 18.31 -5.59
N SER A 249 -17.10 19.19 -6.58
CA SER A 249 -17.30 18.87 -8.00
C SER A 249 -16.02 18.81 -8.83
N ALA A 250 -14.84 19.09 -8.27
CA ALA A 250 -13.59 19.01 -9.01
C ALA A 250 -13.31 17.56 -9.46
N ALA A 251 -12.86 17.41 -10.69
CA ALA A 251 -12.48 16.11 -11.23
C ALA A 251 -11.13 15.66 -10.62
N PRO A 252 -10.95 14.35 -10.33
CA PRO A 252 -9.66 13.80 -9.94
C PRO A 252 -8.58 14.17 -10.96
N ARG A 253 -7.40 14.47 -10.43
CA ARG A 253 -6.20 14.76 -11.22
C ARG A 253 -5.05 13.94 -10.70
N HIS A 254 -4.27 13.38 -11.62
CA HIS A 254 -3.07 12.63 -11.31
C HIS A 254 -1.85 13.35 -11.84
N HIS A 255 -0.72 13.23 -11.15
CA HIS A 255 0.56 13.60 -11.73
C HIS A 255 0.87 12.69 -12.92
N LEU A 256 1.38 13.28 -14.02
CA LEU A 256 1.75 12.51 -15.21
C LEU A 256 2.91 11.57 -14.89
N THR A 257 3.85 12.02 -14.07
CA THR A 257 5.00 11.23 -13.66
C THR A 257 5.30 11.45 -12.19
N VAL A 258 5.61 10.36 -11.49
CA VAL A 258 6.04 10.37 -10.09
C VAL A 258 7.17 9.39 -9.89
N TRP A 259 8.19 9.78 -9.15
CA TRP A 259 9.28 8.93 -8.71
C TRP A 259 9.40 8.98 -7.19
N TYR A 260 9.41 7.82 -6.56
CA TYR A 260 9.57 7.61 -5.13
C TYR A 260 10.91 6.92 -4.85
N PRO A 261 12.01 7.68 -4.71
CA PRO A 261 13.35 7.11 -4.53
C PRO A 261 13.50 6.31 -3.24
N SER A 262 12.71 6.60 -2.20
CA SER A 262 12.79 5.88 -0.92
C SER A 262 12.42 4.39 -1.02
N VAL A 263 11.56 4.03 -1.98
CA VAL A 263 11.07 2.65 -2.20
C VAL A 263 11.43 2.16 -3.61
N GLY A 264 11.81 3.07 -4.50
CA GLY A 264 12.09 2.76 -5.90
C GLY A 264 10.84 2.56 -6.75
N VAL A 265 9.73 3.24 -6.43
CA VAL A 265 8.49 3.14 -7.21
C VAL A 265 8.38 4.31 -8.19
N TYR A 266 8.16 3.98 -9.44
CA TYR A 266 7.93 4.92 -10.54
C TYR A 266 6.52 4.73 -11.10
N ALA A 267 5.85 5.83 -11.38
CA ALA A 267 4.56 5.84 -12.07
C ALA A 267 4.59 6.87 -13.19
N ALA A 268 4.11 6.50 -14.37
CA ALA A 268 3.96 7.43 -15.49
C ALA A 268 2.67 7.17 -16.28
N ARG A 269 2.10 8.23 -16.81
CA ARG A 269 0.80 8.22 -17.53
C ARG A 269 0.89 8.98 -18.83
N GLN A 270 0.45 8.34 -19.93
CA GLN A 270 0.37 8.96 -21.26
C GLN A 270 -0.86 8.44 -22.00
N GLY A 271 -1.77 9.33 -22.35
CA GLY A 271 -3.02 8.95 -23.00
C GLY A 271 -3.84 7.97 -22.15
N SER A 272 -4.10 6.79 -22.68
CA SER A 272 -4.84 5.71 -22.01
C SER A 272 -3.94 4.76 -21.20
N TRP A 273 -2.63 4.97 -21.20
CA TRP A 273 -1.66 4.08 -20.59
C TRP A 273 -1.18 4.57 -19.22
N VAL A 274 -1.09 3.64 -18.28
CA VAL A 274 -0.47 3.85 -16.99
C VAL A 274 0.60 2.78 -16.78
N LEU A 275 1.81 3.22 -16.50
CA LEU A 275 2.98 2.39 -16.18
C LEU A 275 3.31 2.55 -14.70
N GLY A 276 3.39 1.43 -13.97
CA GLY A 276 4.05 1.34 -12.67
C GLY A 276 5.31 0.50 -12.79
N ALA A 277 6.39 0.91 -12.14
CA ALA A 277 7.64 0.14 -12.11
C ALA A 277 8.28 0.20 -10.72
N LYS A 278 8.88 -0.92 -10.27
CA LYS A 278 9.62 -0.98 -9.01
C LYS A 278 11.11 -1.19 -9.28
N PHE A 279 11.92 -0.18 -9.02
CA PHE A 279 13.37 -0.17 -9.20
C PHE A 279 14.06 0.18 -7.86
N GLY A 280 13.63 -0.48 -6.79
CA GLY A 280 14.16 -0.36 -5.43
C GLY A 280 15.02 -1.56 -5.04
N SER A 281 14.68 -2.17 -3.89
CA SER A 281 15.32 -3.37 -3.38
C SER A 281 14.29 -4.44 -3.00
N ASN A 282 14.78 -5.65 -2.75
CA ASN A 282 13.99 -6.76 -2.21
C ASN A 282 14.02 -6.79 -0.67
N GLY A 283 14.19 -5.63 -0.02
CA GLY A 283 14.28 -5.48 1.44
C GLY A 283 13.19 -4.66 2.09
N ASP A 284 12.13 -4.30 1.36
CA ASP A 284 11.02 -3.50 1.88
C ASP A 284 10.15 -4.27 2.87
N SER A 285 9.33 -3.56 3.64
CA SER A 285 8.25 -4.17 4.42
C SER A 285 7.23 -4.81 3.49
N HIS A 286 6.70 -5.99 3.85
CA HIS A 286 5.79 -6.77 3.00
C HIS A 286 6.34 -7.08 1.60
N ASN A 287 7.65 -7.25 1.49
CA ASN A 287 8.39 -7.39 0.24
C ASN A 287 8.03 -8.66 -0.55
N HIS A 288 8.03 -8.52 -1.87
CA HIS A 288 8.20 -9.60 -2.86
C HIS A 288 9.59 -9.47 -3.53
N ASN A 289 10.06 -10.54 -4.17
CA ASN A 289 11.28 -10.45 -4.99
C ASN A 289 10.89 -9.91 -6.37
N ASP A 290 10.67 -8.60 -6.45
CA ASP A 290 10.02 -7.93 -7.58
C ASP A 290 10.80 -6.71 -8.13
N THR A 291 12.09 -6.56 -7.75
CA THR A 291 12.93 -5.46 -8.22
C THR A 291 13.11 -5.48 -9.74
N GLY A 292 12.69 -4.42 -10.43
CA GLY A 292 12.62 -4.28 -11.87
C GLY A 292 11.28 -4.71 -12.49
N SER A 293 10.30 -5.17 -11.70
CA SER A 293 8.96 -5.52 -12.19
C SER A 293 8.19 -4.28 -12.60
N ILE A 294 7.24 -4.49 -13.52
CA ILE A 294 6.32 -3.45 -14.00
C ILE A 294 4.88 -3.91 -13.87
N THR A 295 3.98 -2.97 -13.70
CA THR A 295 2.53 -3.14 -13.89
C THR A 295 2.06 -2.17 -14.96
N VAL A 296 1.12 -2.60 -15.79
CA VAL A 296 0.63 -1.79 -16.90
C VAL A 296 -0.88 -1.83 -16.95
N TYR A 297 -1.47 -0.66 -17.07
CA TYR A 297 -2.90 -0.51 -17.30
C TYR A 297 -3.15 0.21 -18.61
N LYS A 298 -4.24 -0.15 -19.30
CA LYS A 298 -4.74 0.51 -20.51
C LYS A 298 -6.24 0.76 -20.38
N ASP A 299 -6.68 1.98 -20.66
CA ASP A 299 -8.09 2.38 -20.52
C ASP A 299 -8.65 2.03 -19.12
N GLY A 300 -7.85 2.28 -18.06
CA GLY A 300 -8.17 1.99 -16.66
C GLY A 300 -8.22 0.49 -16.29
N ARG A 301 -7.85 -0.41 -17.19
CA ARG A 301 -7.94 -1.87 -17.00
C ARG A 301 -6.56 -2.52 -16.94
N PRO A 302 -6.37 -3.59 -16.10
CA PRO A 302 -5.11 -4.31 -16.01
C PRO A 302 -4.68 -4.91 -17.36
N PHE A 303 -3.48 -4.60 -17.82
CA PHE A 303 -2.85 -5.14 -19.03
C PHE A 303 -1.72 -6.10 -18.70
N LEU A 304 -0.66 -5.63 -17.98
CA LEU A 304 0.30 -6.48 -17.28
C LEU A 304 0.07 -6.33 -15.79
N ILE A 305 -0.10 -7.45 -15.09
CA ILE A 305 -0.49 -7.46 -13.70
C ILE A 305 0.68 -7.80 -12.78
N ASP A 306 0.64 -7.25 -11.56
CA ASP A 306 1.26 -7.84 -10.40
C ASP A 306 0.18 -8.63 -9.65
N ILE A 307 0.48 -9.88 -9.34
CA ILE A 307 -0.53 -10.79 -8.80
C ILE A 307 -0.93 -10.45 -7.35
N GLY A 308 -0.05 -9.77 -6.61
CA GLY A 308 -0.22 -9.48 -5.21
C GLY A 308 0.02 -10.72 -4.32
N VAL A 309 -0.67 -10.80 -3.20
CA VAL A 309 -0.43 -11.80 -2.15
C VAL A 309 -1.64 -12.68 -1.90
N GLU A 310 -1.39 -13.99 -1.65
CA GLU A 310 -2.39 -14.94 -1.16
C GLU A 310 -2.86 -14.61 0.26
N SER A 311 -3.91 -15.30 0.71
CA SER A 311 -4.39 -15.24 2.09
C SER A 311 -3.25 -15.48 3.08
N TYR A 312 -3.14 -14.63 4.09
CA TYR A 312 -2.05 -14.69 5.07
C TYR A 312 -2.10 -15.97 5.89
N THR A 313 -0.96 -16.60 6.02
CA THR A 313 -0.74 -17.80 6.82
C THR A 313 0.45 -17.59 7.76
N LYS A 314 0.72 -18.54 8.65
CA LYS A 314 1.94 -18.51 9.45
C LYS A 314 3.21 -18.48 8.59
N LYS A 315 3.19 -19.09 7.40
CA LYS A 315 4.30 -19.08 6.46
C LYS A 315 4.63 -17.69 5.94
N THR A 316 3.61 -16.86 5.71
CA THR A 316 3.75 -15.48 5.21
C THR A 316 4.67 -14.62 6.09
N PHE A 317 4.67 -14.86 7.41
CA PHE A 317 5.46 -14.11 8.39
C PHE A 317 6.63 -14.96 8.96
N SER A 318 7.20 -15.84 8.16
CA SER A 318 8.29 -16.72 8.54
C SER A 318 9.43 -16.63 7.53
N PRO A 319 10.62 -17.21 7.82
CA PRO A 319 11.71 -17.33 6.86
C PRO A 319 11.33 -18.06 5.56
N GLN A 320 10.26 -18.89 5.59
CA GLN A 320 9.72 -19.58 4.41
C GLN A 320 8.80 -18.71 3.54
N ARG A 321 8.65 -17.41 3.81
CA ARG A 321 7.84 -16.48 3.02
C ARG A 321 8.08 -16.64 1.51
N TYR A 322 9.33 -16.67 1.10
CA TYR A 322 9.72 -16.72 -0.32
C TYR A 322 9.63 -18.12 -0.97
N GLU A 323 9.09 -19.11 -0.25
CA GLU A 323 8.61 -20.37 -0.85
C GLU A 323 7.15 -20.23 -1.34
N ILE A 324 6.45 -19.16 -0.98
CA ILE A 324 5.12 -18.82 -1.51
C ILE A 324 5.33 -18.31 -2.94
N TRP A 325 4.62 -18.90 -3.89
CA TRP A 325 4.86 -18.64 -5.30
C TRP A 325 4.66 -17.19 -5.72
N THR A 326 3.67 -16.48 -5.15
CA THR A 326 3.40 -15.08 -5.44
C THR A 326 4.50 -14.12 -4.95
N MET A 327 5.39 -14.58 -4.07
CA MET A 327 6.52 -13.81 -3.55
C MET A 327 7.78 -13.94 -4.42
N GLN A 328 7.77 -14.88 -5.39
CA GLN A 328 8.95 -15.26 -6.18
C GLN A 328 9.03 -14.45 -7.47
N SER A 329 10.24 -14.02 -7.86
CA SER A 329 10.45 -13.21 -9.07
C SER A 329 10.00 -13.88 -10.36
N ALA A 330 9.96 -15.21 -10.42
CA ALA A 330 9.42 -15.96 -11.57
C ALA A 330 7.90 -15.78 -11.77
N TRP A 331 7.21 -15.12 -10.84
CA TRP A 331 5.78 -14.81 -10.89
C TRP A 331 5.50 -13.30 -10.88
N HIS A 332 6.52 -12.52 -11.19
CA HIS A 332 6.43 -11.10 -11.50
C HIS A 332 6.81 -10.87 -12.97
N ASN A 333 6.68 -9.64 -13.47
CA ASN A 333 7.06 -9.29 -14.84
C ASN A 333 8.59 -9.13 -14.96
N LEU A 334 9.30 -10.24 -14.69
CA LEU A 334 10.76 -10.31 -14.51
C LEU A 334 11.36 -11.53 -15.19
N PRO A 335 12.64 -11.47 -15.57
CA PRO A 335 13.35 -12.65 -16.09
C PRO A 335 13.87 -13.56 -15.00
N THR A 336 14.13 -14.82 -15.41
CA THR A 336 15.04 -15.75 -14.74
C THR A 336 16.20 -16.05 -15.67
N PHE A 337 17.38 -16.33 -15.11
CA PHE A 337 18.60 -16.68 -15.84
C PHE A 337 18.90 -18.15 -15.60
N ASP A 338 18.65 -19.01 -16.60
CA ASP A 338 18.64 -20.49 -16.45
C ASP A 338 17.85 -20.95 -15.21
N GLY A 339 16.69 -20.31 -14.96
CA GLY A 339 15.80 -20.60 -13.83
C GLY A 339 16.22 -19.97 -12.50
N VAL A 340 17.36 -19.29 -12.41
CA VAL A 340 17.77 -18.57 -11.19
C VAL A 340 16.92 -17.31 -11.00
N GLN A 341 16.39 -17.13 -9.79
CA GLN A 341 15.50 -16.06 -9.40
C GLN A 341 16.21 -15.04 -8.50
N GLN A 342 15.56 -13.90 -8.31
CA GLN A 342 15.98 -12.90 -7.30
C GLN A 342 15.88 -13.47 -5.88
N LEU A 343 16.66 -12.89 -4.97
CA LEU A 343 16.62 -13.22 -3.53
C LEU A 343 16.09 -12.05 -2.70
N PRO A 344 15.55 -12.34 -1.50
CA PRO A 344 15.13 -11.30 -0.56
C PRO A 344 16.34 -10.67 0.14
N GLY A 345 16.22 -9.39 0.46
CA GLY A 345 17.22 -8.63 1.20
C GLY A 345 17.48 -7.26 0.56
N ALA A 346 17.82 -6.28 1.37
CA ALA A 346 18.11 -4.93 0.90
C ALA A 346 19.38 -4.83 0.02
N GLU A 347 20.27 -5.81 0.10
CA GLU A 347 21.44 -5.96 -0.75
C GLU A 347 21.09 -6.33 -2.20
N TYR A 348 19.92 -6.96 -2.41
CA TYR A 348 19.39 -7.30 -3.74
C TYR A 348 18.56 -6.15 -4.27
N ALA A 349 19.19 -5.27 -5.01
CA ALA A 349 18.63 -3.98 -5.39
C ALA A 349 18.98 -3.58 -6.83
N ALA A 350 18.14 -2.73 -7.42
CA ALA A 350 18.46 -1.99 -8.63
C ALA A 350 19.58 -0.98 -8.37
N ARG A 351 20.38 -0.72 -9.39
CA ARG A 351 21.47 0.28 -9.38
C ARG A 351 21.37 1.17 -10.60
N GLU A 352 22.08 2.30 -10.59
CA GLU A 352 22.12 3.24 -11.71
C GLU A 352 20.72 3.58 -12.24
N VAL A 353 19.76 3.77 -11.33
CA VAL A 353 18.39 4.09 -11.71
C VAL A 353 18.32 5.52 -12.21
N CYS A 354 17.86 5.68 -13.44
CA CYS A 354 17.58 6.96 -14.08
C CYS A 354 16.10 7.05 -14.43
N THR A 355 15.46 8.15 -14.06
CA THR A 355 14.06 8.45 -14.39
C THR A 355 13.98 9.69 -15.26
N GLU A 356 13.15 9.63 -16.27
CA GLU A 356 12.73 10.76 -17.09
C GLU A 356 11.22 10.93 -17.00
N GLU A 357 10.67 11.93 -17.67
CA GLU A 357 9.23 12.21 -17.64
C GLU A 357 8.38 10.97 -18.00
N ASN A 358 8.84 10.20 -18.98
CA ASN A 358 8.07 9.07 -19.53
C ASN A 358 8.84 7.75 -19.52
N SER A 359 9.97 7.68 -18.84
CA SER A 359 10.81 6.48 -18.85
C SER A 359 11.55 6.25 -17.53
N ILE A 360 11.87 4.99 -17.30
CA ILE A 360 12.77 4.55 -16.23
C ILE A 360 13.74 3.53 -16.77
N THR A 361 14.98 3.63 -16.33
CA THR A 361 16.07 2.69 -16.67
C THR A 361 16.84 2.33 -15.42
N GLY A 362 17.30 1.10 -15.31
CA GLY A 362 18.13 0.67 -14.18
C GLY A 362 18.94 -0.59 -14.49
N GLU A 363 20.03 -0.77 -13.76
CA GLU A 363 20.85 -1.97 -13.72
C GLU A 363 20.31 -2.92 -12.65
N LEU A 364 19.93 -4.13 -13.05
CA LEU A 364 19.18 -5.09 -12.23
C LEU A 364 19.92 -6.39 -11.93
N ALA A 365 21.14 -6.61 -12.44
CA ALA A 365 21.91 -7.82 -12.13
C ALA A 365 22.14 -7.95 -10.61
N GLY A 366 22.24 -6.82 -9.90
CA GLY A 366 22.37 -6.78 -8.44
C GLY A 366 21.16 -7.27 -7.65
N ALA A 367 20.00 -7.47 -8.27
CA ALA A 367 18.81 -8.04 -7.64
C ALA A 367 18.86 -9.59 -7.60
N TYR A 368 19.79 -10.21 -8.32
CA TYR A 368 19.98 -11.64 -8.37
C TYR A 368 21.19 -12.09 -7.53
N PRO A 369 21.22 -13.36 -7.08
CA PRO A 369 22.45 -13.91 -6.52
C PRO A 369 23.56 -13.91 -7.57
N PRO A 370 24.83 -14.05 -7.20
CA PRO A 370 25.91 -14.19 -8.16
C PRO A 370 25.68 -15.34 -9.16
N ILE A 371 25.50 -15.02 -10.43
CA ILE A 371 25.28 -15.98 -11.52
C ILE A 371 26.53 -15.92 -12.44
N PRO A 372 27.23 -17.06 -12.70
CA PRO A 372 28.36 -17.08 -13.57
C PRO A 372 28.00 -16.56 -14.98
N GLY A 373 28.70 -15.52 -15.43
CA GLY A 373 28.49 -14.92 -16.75
C GLY A 373 27.40 -13.81 -16.78
N LEU A 374 26.72 -13.53 -15.68
CA LEU A 374 25.85 -12.35 -15.53
C LEU A 374 26.60 -11.27 -14.76
N THR A 375 26.98 -10.19 -15.45
CA THR A 375 27.55 -9.00 -14.81
C THR A 375 26.70 -7.75 -15.05
N THR A 376 25.89 -7.76 -16.12
CA THR A 376 24.98 -6.67 -16.45
C THR A 376 23.62 -7.21 -16.88
N TYR A 377 22.57 -6.60 -16.32
CA TYR A 377 21.19 -6.74 -16.80
C TYR A 377 20.50 -5.39 -16.68
N ARG A 378 20.35 -4.71 -17.79
CA ARG A 378 19.75 -3.39 -17.87
C ARG A 378 18.34 -3.47 -18.43
N ARG A 379 17.38 -2.91 -17.72
CA ARG A 379 16.00 -2.74 -18.17
C ARG A 379 15.70 -1.28 -18.38
N SER A 380 15.07 -0.97 -19.53
CA SER A 380 14.51 0.35 -19.83
C SER A 380 13.02 0.19 -20.17
N VAL A 381 12.18 1.04 -19.57
CA VAL A 381 10.75 1.04 -19.87
C VAL A 381 10.32 2.47 -20.13
N SER A 382 9.57 2.67 -21.21
CA SER A 382 9.00 3.98 -21.56
C SER A 382 7.52 3.87 -21.90
N VAL A 383 6.76 4.93 -21.62
CA VAL A 383 5.34 5.07 -21.93
C VAL A 383 5.13 6.23 -22.90
N SER A 384 4.25 6.04 -23.86
CA SER A 384 3.79 7.06 -24.82
C SER A 384 2.28 6.93 -25.02
N GLU A 385 1.69 7.86 -25.77
CA GLU A 385 0.26 7.74 -26.15
C GLU A 385 -0.04 6.50 -27.00
N GLN A 386 0.97 5.97 -27.72
CA GLN A 386 0.85 4.81 -28.59
C GLN A 386 1.01 3.48 -27.85
N GLY A 387 1.64 3.49 -26.66
CA GLY A 387 1.90 2.27 -25.93
C GLY A 387 3.12 2.35 -25.00
N ILE A 388 3.56 1.18 -24.59
CA ILE A 388 4.73 1.01 -23.71
C ILE A 388 5.81 0.22 -24.46
N THR A 389 7.04 0.68 -24.38
CA THR A 389 8.23 -0.03 -24.85
C THR A 389 9.00 -0.56 -23.64
N LEU A 390 9.33 -1.85 -23.63
CA LEU A 390 10.25 -2.47 -22.68
C LEU A 390 11.46 -2.99 -23.45
N ARG A 391 12.66 -2.67 -22.96
CA ARG A 391 13.93 -3.17 -23.50
C ARG A 391 14.76 -3.76 -22.38
N ASP A 392 15.13 -5.03 -22.55
CA ASP A 392 16.06 -5.76 -21.67
C ASP A 392 17.35 -6.05 -22.43
N GLU A 393 18.48 -5.76 -21.80
CA GLU A 393 19.84 -6.04 -22.31
C GLU A 393 20.65 -6.72 -21.22
N THR A 394 21.37 -7.79 -21.59
CA THR A 394 22.24 -8.52 -20.66
C THR A 394 23.47 -9.08 -21.37
N ASP A 395 24.56 -9.25 -20.61
CA ASP A 395 25.76 -9.96 -21.06
C ASP A 395 25.71 -11.47 -20.79
N TYR A 396 24.61 -11.96 -20.14
CA TYR A 396 24.44 -13.36 -19.81
C TYR A 396 24.48 -14.26 -21.06
N PRO A 397 25.35 -15.30 -21.09
CA PRO A 397 25.51 -16.15 -22.28
C PRO A 397 24.44 -17.26 -22.40
N GLY A 398 23.73 -17.56 -21.33
CA GLY A 398 22.69 -18.61 -21.28
C GLY A 398 21.32 -18.13 -21.70
N THR A 399 20.29 -18.90 -21.33
CA THR A 399 18.88 -18.58 -21.65
C THR A 399 18.29 -17.62 -20.63
N VAL A 400 17.59 -16.59 -21.13
CA VAL A 400 16.83 -15.64 -20.33
C VAL A 400 15.33 -15.89 -20.58
N ASP A 401 14.60 -16.14 -19.50
CA ASP A 401 13.17 -16.43 -19.54
C ASP A 401 12.39 -15.30 -18.86
N LEU A 402 11.89 -14.34 -19.66
CA LEU A 402 11.03 -13.26 -19.12
C LEU A 402 9.61 -13.78 -18.92
N THR A 403 9.10 -13.62 -17.70
CA THR A 403 7.69 -13.80 -17.37
C THR A 403 6.93 -12.50 -17.59
N LEU A 404 5.74 -12.58 -18.22
CA LEU A 404 4.73 -11.54 -18.20
C LEU A 404 3.39 -12.14 -17.76
N LEU A 405 2.70 -11.46 -16.87
CA LEU A 405 1.40 -11.89 -16.34
C LEU A 405 0.27 -11.02 -16.86
N THR A 406 -0.80 -11.65 -17.34
CA THR A 406 -1.99 -10.95 -17.84
C THR A 406 -3.27 -11.53 -17.23
N GLU A 407 -4.23 -10.66 -16.93
CA GLU A 407 -5.56 -11.08 -16.50
C GLU A 407 -6.33 -11.70 -17.67
N GLN A 408 -6.26 -11.07 -18.85
CA GLN A 408 -6.95 -11.51 -20.04
C GLN A 408 -6.13 -12.55 -20.81
N LYS A 409 -6.84 -13.43 -21.53
CA LYS A 409 -6.21 -14.49 -22.32
C LYS A 409 -5.26 -13.88 -23.36
N ALA A 410 -4.02 -14.36 -23.36
CA ALA A 410 -3.04 -14.07 -24.38
C ALA A 410 -3.21 -15.07 -25.55
N ALA A 411 -3.52 -14.57 -26.74
CA ALA A 411 -3.70 -15.36 -27.96
C ALA A 411 -2.55 -15.06 -28.95
N PRO A 412 -1.87 -16.08 -29.52
CA PRO A 412 -0.76 -15.88 -30.46
C PRO A 412 -1.18 -15.08 -31.69
N THR A 413 -0.30 -14.17 -32.14
CA THR A 413 -0.38 -13.47 -33.42
C THR A 413 0.88 -13.75 -34.28
N ALA A 414 1.03 -13.14 -35.42
CA ALA A 414 2.20 -13.34 -36.26
C ALA A 414 3.51 -12.79 -35.64
N ASP A 415 3.40 -11.76 -34.79
CA ASP A 415 4.51 -11.00 -34.22
C ASP A 415 4.41 -10.86 -32.69
N GLY A 416 3.62 -11.73 -32.01
CA GLY A 416 3.49 -11.68 -30.58
C GLY A 416 2.20 -12.27 -30.04
N PHE A 417 1.47 -11.50 -29.21
CA PHE A 417 0.19 -11.91 -28.59
C PHE A 417 -0.82 -10.79 -28.61
N ALA A 418 -2.08 -11.12 -28.88
CA ALA A 418 -3.22 -10.28 -28.50
C ALA A 418 -3.58 -10.56 -27.05
N VAL A 419 -3.81 -9.52 -26.23
CA VAL A 419 -4.21 -9.61 -24.84
C VAL A 419 -5.69 -9.25 -24.73
N GLY A 420 -6.54 -10.27 -24.79
CA GLY A 420 -7.99 -10.13 -24.80
C GLY A 420 -8.47 -9.12 -25.85
N THR A 421 -9.15 -8.07 -25.37
CA THR A 421 -9.64 -6.95 -26.20
C THR A 421 -8.87 -5.65 -25.97
N LEU A 422 -7.85 -5.66 -25.10
CA LEU A 422 -7.15 -4.45 -24.70
C LEU A 422 -6.06 -4.01 -25.69
N GLY A 423 -5.48 -4.95 -26.44
CA GLY A 423 -4.37 -4.66 -27.34
C GLY A 423 -3.47 -5.85 -27.52
N GLY A 424 -2.16 -5.65 -27.63
CA GLY A 424 -1.22 -6.75 -27.81
C GLY A 424 0.19 -6.46 -27.32
N ILE A 425 1.00 -7.51 -27.35
CA ILE A 425 2.42 -7.50 -27.05
C ILE A 425 3.14 -7.94 -28.32
N ARG A 426 4.01 -7.10 -28.85
CA ARG A 426 4.81 -7.35 -30.06
C ARG A 426 6.26 -7.54 -29.71
N PHE A 427 6.91 -8.48 -30.40
CA PHE A 427 8.34 -8.75 -30.35
C PHE A 427 8.82 -9.34 -31.70
N ASP A 428 10.13 -9.44 -31.89
CA ASP A 428 10.70 -10.11 -33.06
C ASP A 428 10.62 -11.64 -32.90
N PRO A 429 9.75 -12.34 -33.67
CA PRO A 429 9.60 -13.79 -33.58
C PRO A 429 10.81 -14.58 -34.09
N ALA A 430 11.77 -13.94 -34.77
CA ALA A 430 13.02 -14.57 -35.16
C ALA A 430 14.05 -14.62 -33.98
N ALA A 431 13.92 -13.70 -33.02
CA ALA A 431 14.82 -13.59 -31.87
C ALA A 431 14.22 -14.15 -30.57
N VAL A 432 12.90 -14.34 -30.49
CA VAL A 432 12.18 -14.71 -29.28
C VAL A 432 11.28 -15.90 -29.55
N THR A 433 11.40 -16.93 -28.70
CA THR A 433 10.37 -17.99 -28.63
C THR A 433 9.49 -17.76 -27.42
N ALA A 434 8.21 -18.11 -27.54
CA ALA A 434 7.24 -17.73 -26.53
C ALA A 434 6.25 -18.88 -26.24
N ALA A 435 5.82 -18.96 -24.99
CA ALA A 435 4.78 -19.89 -24.53
C ALA A 435 3.77 -19.17 -23.63
N VAL A 436 2.53 -19.64 -23.63
CA VAL A 436 1.46 -19.16 -22.75
C VAL A 436 0.94 -20.31 -21.91
N THR A 437 0.88 -20.11 -20.60
CA THR A 437 0.34 -21.08 -19.63
C THR A 437 -0.84 -20.44 -18.90
N ALA A 438 -1.96 -21.16 -18.82
CA ALA A 438 -3.10 -20.80 -17.98
C ALA A 438 -2.80 -21.14 -16.52
N VAL A 439 -2.98 -20.19 -15.63
CA VAL A 439 -2.69 -20.32 -14.20
C VAL A 439 -4.01 -20.21 -13.42
N PRO A 440 -4.46 -21.29 -12.76
CA PRO A 440 -5.67 -21.23 -11.95
C PRO A 440 -5.45 -20.43 -10.67
N ILE A 441 -6.38 -19.54 -10.37
CA ILE A 441 -6.40 -18.77 -9.13
C ILE A 441 -7.44 -19.36 -8.19
N THR A 442 -6.98 -19.99 -7.14
CA THR A 442 -7.83 -20.70 -6.16
C THR A 442 -7.86 -20.03 -4.78
N ASP A 443 -6.85 -19.18 -4.47
CA ASP A 443 -6.80 -18.49 -3.20
C ASP A 443 -7.93 -17.45 -3.09
N PRO A 444 -8.71 -17.41 -1.98
CA PRO A 444 -9.84 -16.50 -1.83
C PRO A 444 -9.46 -15.02 -1.90
N ARG A 445 -8.30 -14.61 -1.38
CA ARG A 445 -7.83 -13.22 -1.42
C ARG A 445 -7.48 -12.81 -2.84
N LEU A 446 -6.75 -13.64 -3.58
CA LEU A 446 -6.45 -13.37 -4.98
C LEU A 446 -7.72 -13.34 -5.84
N ARG A 447 -8.73 -14.16 -5.51
CA ARG A 447 -10.03 -14.19 -6.18
C ARG A 447 -10.86 -12.92 -6.01
N THR A 448 -10.53 -12.07 -5.06
CA THR A 448 -11.17 -10.74 -4.94
C THR A 448 -10.75 -9.81 -6.08
N ALA A 449 -9.55 -9.96 -6.59
CA ALA A 449 -8.97 -9.10 -7.61
C ALA A 449 -8.91 -9.76 -9.00
N TRP A 450 -8.71 -11.06 -9.07
CA TRP A 450 -8.43 -11.78 -10.31
C TRP A 450 -9.50 -12.81 -10.67
N PRO A 451 -9.72 -13.09 -11.95
CA PRO A 451 -10.60 -14.16 -12.43
C PRO A 451 -10.07 -15.56 -12.03
N GLU A 452 -10.84 -16.62 -12.29
CA GLU A 452 -10.44 -18.01 -11.99
C GLU A 452 -9.16 -18.45 -12.68
N THR A 453 -8.78 -17.75 -13.73
CA THR A 453 -7.59 -18.04 -14.52
C THR A 453 -6.95 -16.75 -14.98
N ILE A 454 -5.66 -16.62 -14.73
CA ILE A 454 -4.78 -15.64 -15.33
C ILE A 454 -3.82 -16.33 -16.29
N TYR A 455 -3.03 -15.59 -17.05
CA TYR A 455 -2.16 -16.14 -18.06
C TYR A 455 -0.72 -15.69 -17.82
N LYS A 456 0.20 -16.67 -17.81
CA LYS A 456 1.63 -16.47 -17.78
C LYS A 456 2.18 -16.64 -19.18
N ILE A 457 2.75 -15.57 -19.73
CA ILE A 457 3.53 -15.58 -20.97
C ILE A 457 4.99 -15.74 -20.57
N THR A 458 5.70 -16.68 -21.14
CA THR A 458 7.14 -16.86 -20.99
C THR A 458 7.80 -16.56 -22.32
N LEU A 459 8.72 -15.59 -22.33
CA LEU A 459 9.50 -15.21 -23.50
C LEU A 459 10.95 -15.65 -23.31
N HIS A 460 11.43 -16.51 -24.21
CA HIS A 460 12.81 -16.99 -24.21
C HIS A 460 13.62 -16.19 -25.20
N PHE A 461 14.68 -15.56 -24.74
CA PHE A 461 15.56 -14.73 -25.57
C PHE A 461 17.02 -14.83 -25.13
N GLN A 462 17.92 -14.25 -25.95
CA GLN A 462 19.35 -14.13 -25.65
C GLN A 462 19.75 -12.66 -25.72
N ARG A 463 20.49 -12.19 -24.73
CA ARG A 463 21.15 -10.87 -24.65
C ARG A 463 20.27 -9.64 -24.78
N MET A 464 19.29 -9.62 -25.68
CA MET A 464 18.45 -8.43 -25.91
C MET A 464 17.02 -8.83 -26.24
N LEU A 465 16.08 -8.13 -25.61
CA LEU A 465 14.65 -8.20 -25.89
C LEU A 465 14.10 -6.79 -26.07
N ASN A 466 13.30 -6.59 -27.12
CA ASN A 466 12.48 -5.40 -27.29
C ASN A 466 11.00 -5.81 -27.36
N LEU A 467 10.19 -5.22 -26.51
CA LEU A 467 8.74 -5.42 -26.49
C LEU A 467 8.03 -4.09 -26.75
N GLU A 468 6.94 -4.16 -27.52
CA GLU A 468 5.98 -3.08 -27.67
C GLU A 468 4.62 -3.57 -27.16
N LEU A 469 4.02 -2.85 -26.22
CA LEU A 469 2.64 -3.04 -25.77
C LEU A 469 1.79 -1.95 -26.41
N TYR A 470 0.71 -2.32 -27.14
CA TYR A 470 -0.08 -1.41 -27.98
C TYR A 470 -1.58 -1.59 -27.83
#